data_ed79d02b986e1830ea9d4429fddd618f
#
_entry.id   ed79d02b986e1830ea9d4429fddd618f
#
_cell.length_a   1.000
_cell.length_b   1.000
_cell.length_c   1.000
_cell.angle_alpha   90.00
_cell.angle_beta   90.00
_cell.angle_gamma   90.00
#
_symmetry.space_group_name_H-M   'P 1'
#
loop_
_entity.id
_entity.type
_entity.pdbx_description
1 polymer ?
#
loop_
_entity_poly.entity_id
_entity_poly.type
_entity_poly.pdbx_seq_one_letter_code
_entity_poly.pdbx_strand_id
1 'polypeptide(L)'
;MGRFPRALKRELGMGQPPQVAAVCYRANGSSVEFLLVNTSSGKWTFPKGRLEAALSASESAAAEAWEEAGARGTIEGEPFGFYLDTKRSLGVSETVREIIIAAYLMDVHSAVVPQESGRNPSWFAPQEAKRRLGESRASKYSETLHKIVDAATQRISNAPSIAYPSKQHSMAHLR
;
A
#
# COMPACT_ATOMS: atom_id res chain seq x y z
N MET A 1 -1.63 -11.83 15.42
CA MET A 1 -3.06 -11.51 15.26
C MET A 1 -3.25 -10.03 15.57
N GLY A 2 -3.14 -9.18 14.53
CA GLY A 2 -3.20 -7.73 14.65
C GLY A 2 -4.58 -7.27 15.10
N ARG A 3 -4.64 -6.67 16.27
CA ARG A 3 -5.87 -6.10 16.80
C ARG A 3 -6.08 -4.71 16.22
N PHE A 4 -7.12 -4.53 15.41
CA PHE A 4 -7.67 -3.20 15.14
C PHE A 4 -7.78 -2.39 16.44
N PRO A 5 -7.49 -1.08 16.41
CA PRO A 5 -7.78 -0.21 17.53
C PRO A 5 -9.24 -0.40 17.93
N ARG A 6 -9.48 -0.72 19.21
CA ARG A 6 -10.84 -0.99 19.72
C ARG A 6 -11.84 0.13 19.44
N ALA A 7 -11.37 1.38 19.33
CA ALA A 7 -12.17 2.53 18.98
C ALA A 7 -12.76 2.42 17.57
N LEU A 8 -11.96 2.02 16.58
CA LEU A 8 -12.39 1.90 15.18
C LEU A 8 -13.38 0.75 14.99
N LYS A 9 -13.20 -0.37 15.72
CA LYS A 9 -14.16 -1.49 15.73
C LYS A 9 -15.54 -1.08 16.22
N ARG A 10 -15.60 -0.16 17.19
CA ARG A 10 -16.84 0.28 17.81
C ARG A 10 -17.59 1.30 16.95
N GLU A 11 -16.88 2.17 16.23
CA GLU A 11 -17.49 3.15 15.31
C GLU A 11 -18.02 2.52 14.02
N LEU A 12 -17.44 1.40 13.58
CA LEU A 12 -17.73 0.81 12.28
C LEU A 12 -18.65 -0.41 12.35
N GLY A 13 -18.93 -0.95 13.53
CA GLY A 13 -19.75 -2.15 13.71
C GLY A 13 -19.21 -3.39 12.95
N MET A 14 -17.94 -3.39 12.52
CA MET A 14 -17.35 -4.37 11.63
C MET A 14 -16.24 -5.15 12.34
N GLY A 15 -16.23 -6.47 12.17
CA GLY A 15 -15.20 -7.36 12.73
C GLY A 15 -13.83 -7.21 12.07
N GLN A 16 -13.79 -6.92 10.76
CA GLN A 16 -12.60 -6.73 9.95
C GLN A 16 -12.87 -5.72 8.82
N PRO A 17 -11.84 -5.02 8.28
CA PRO A 17 -12.03 -4.14 7.14
C PRO A 17 -12.46 -4.95 5.90
N PRO A 18 -13.33 -4.38 5.05
CA PRO A 18 -13.76 -5.04 3.83
C PRO A 18 -12.64 -5.17 2.80
N GLN A 19 -11.60 -4.34 2.90
CA GLN A 19 -10.41 -4.37 2.04
C GLN A 19 -9.12 -4.03 2.80
N VAL A 20 -8.02 -4.47 2.22
CA VAL A 20 -6.65 -4.22 2.67
C VAL A 20 -5.82 -3.64 1.53
N ALA A 21 -4.83 -2.83 1.84
CA ALA A 21 -3.93 -2.24 0.86
C ALA A 21 -2.47 -2.39 1.30
N ALA A 22 -1.60 -2.66 0.35
CA ALA A 22 -0.16 -2.58 0.53
C ALA A 22 0.32 -1.18 0.14
N VAL A 23 0.83 -0.43 1.11
CA VAL A 23 1.54 0.82 0.88
C VAL A 23 2.99 0.47 0.59
N CYS A 24 3.23 0.12 -0.66
CA CYS A 24 4.53 -0.32 -1.16
C CYS A 24 5.47 0.87 -1.28
N TYR A 25 6.66 0.77 -0.70
CA TYR A 25 7.70 1.78 -0.84
C TYR A 25 9.05 1.16 -1.19
N ARG A 26 9.93 1.97 -1.75
CA ARG A 26 11.36 1.71 -1.87
C ARG A 26 12.14 2.94 -1.39
N ALA A 27 13.26 2.70 -0.71
CA ALA A 27 14.20 3.73 -0.33
C ALA A 27 15.41 3.71 -1.28
N ASN A 28 15.83 4.89 -1.75
CA ASN A 28 17.02 5.06 -2.56
C ASN A 28 17.84 6.22 -1.96
N GLY A 29 18.81 5.88 -1.12
CA GLY A 29 19.54 6.86 -0.33
C GLY A 29 18.61 7.59 0.64
N SER A 30 18.52 8.92 0.51
CA SER A 30 17.65 9.77 1.32
C SER A 30 16.23 9.93 0.74
N SER A 31 15.95 9.38 -0.44
CA SER A 31 14.65 9.49 -1.10
C SER A 31 13.80 8.24 -0.86
N VAL A 32 12.50 8.46 -0.73
CA VAL A 32 11.48 7.42 -0.64
C VAL A 32 10.53 7.59 -1.82
N GLU A 33 10.15 6.48 -2.44
CA GLU A 33 9.13 6.45 -3.48
C GLU A 33 8.05 5.43 -3.12
N PHE A 34 6.81 5.76 -3.46
CA PHE A 34 5.64 4.91 -3.28
C PHE A 34 5.17 4.34 -4.62
N LEU A 35 4.81 3.07 -4.61
CA LEU A 35 4.26 2.37 -5.77
C LEU A 35 2.74 2.54 -5.81
N LEU A 36 2.24 3.10 -6.89
CA LEU A 36 0.81 3.21 -7.16
C LEU A 36 0.45 2.43 -8.43
N VAL A 37 -0.80 2.04 -8.51
CA VAL A 37 -1.39 1.35 -9.66
C VAL A 37 -2.66 2.05 -10.14
N ASN A 38 -3.09 1.78 -11.37
CA ASN A 38 -4.35 2.29 -11.87
C ASN A 38 -5.50 1.32 -11.55
N THR A 39 -6.65 1.89 -11.20
CA THR A 39 -7.93 1.18 -11.24
C THR A 39 -8.42 1.04 -12.69
N SER A 40 -9.41 0.20 -12.93
CA SER A 40 -10.08 0.08 -14.24
C SER A 40 -10.69 1.41 -14.74
N SER A 41 -11.00 2.35 -13.82
CA SER A 41 -11.47 3.70 -14.15
C SER A 41 -10.34 4.72 -14.34
N GLY A 42 -9.07 4.29 -14.33
CA GLY A 42 -7.90 5.14 -14.53
C GLY A 42 -7.45 5.96 -13.31
N LYS A 43 -8.05 5.75 -12.14
CA LYS A 43 -7.62 6.43 -10.91
C LYS A 43 -6.39 5.76 -10.31
N TRP A 44 -5.46 6.55 -9.80
CA TRP A 44 -4.33 6.05 -9.04
C TRP A 44 -4.73 5.59 -7.64
N THR A 45 -4.19 4.45 -7.20
CA THR A 45 -4.45 3.88 -5.88
C THR A 45 -3.25 3.06 -5.41
N PHE A 46 -3.19 2.73 -4.12
CA PHE A 46 -2.33 1.66 -3.64
C PHE A 46 -2.86 0.30 -4.13
N PRO A 47 -2.01 -0.71 -4.37
CA PRO A 47 -2.46 -2.09 -4.59
C PRO A 47 -3.37 -2.51 -3.44
N LYS A 48 -4.57 -3.00 -3.75
CA LYS A 48 -5.59 -3.28 -2.74
C LYS A 48 -6.66 -4.24 -3.21
N GLY A 49 -7.15 -5.02 -2.29
CA GLY A 49 -8.26 -5.92 -2.55
C GLY A 49 -8.92 -6.46 -1.30
N ARG A 50 -9.61 -7.56 -1.43
CA ARG A 50 -10.36 -8.18 -0.36
C ARG A 50 -9.45 -9.01 0.54
N LEU A 51 -9.89 -9.22 1.79
CA LEU A 51 -9.32 -10.24 2.64
C LEU A 51 -9.54 -11.62 2.02
N GLU A 52 -8.48 -12.39 1.92
CA GLU A 52 -8.54 -13.79 1.53
C GLU A 52 -8.73 -14.67 2.78
N ALA A 53 -9.65 -15.65 2.68
CA ALA A 53 -10.04 -16.47 3.83
C ALA A 53 -8.88 -17.29 4.42
N ALA A 54 -7.89 -17.67 3.60
CA ALA A 54 -6.75 -18.50 4.01
C ALA A 54 -5.52 -17.68 4.46
N LEU A 55 -5.55 -16.35 4.31
CA LEU A 55 -4.44 -15.45 4.59
C LEU A 55 -4.75 -14.52 5.76
N SER A 56 -3.73 -14.05 6.43
CA SER A 56 -3.85 -12.89 7.32
C SER A 56 -4.13 -11.62 6.52
N ALA A 57 -4.52 -10.54 7.19
CA ALA A 57 -4.81 -9.29 6.51
C ALA A 57 -3.57 -8.67 5.84
N SER A 58 -2.39 -8.77 6.46
CA SER A 58 -1.13 -8.34 5.86
C SER A 58 -0.71 -9.23 4.67
N GLU A 59 -0.89 -10.55 4.77
CA GLU A 59 -0.62 -11.46 3.65
C GLU A 59 -1.56 -11.21 2.48
N SER A 60 -2.85 -10.93 2.73
CA SER A 60 -3.79 -10.52 1.67
C SER A 60 -3.35 -9.23 0.99
N ALA A 61 -2.86 -8.23 1.76
CA ALA A 61 -2.33 -7.00 1.17
C ALA A 61 -1.06 -7.26 0.33
N ALA A 62 -0.17 -8.16 0.78
CA ALA A 62 1.01 -8.54 0.01
C ALA A 62 0.65 -9.31 -1.28
N ALA A 63 -0.39 -10.14 -1.25
CA ALA A 63 -0.91 -10.82 -2.45
C ALA A 63 -1.41 -9.80 -3.49
N GLU A 64 -2.17 -8.78 -3.07
CA GLU A 64 -2.61 -7.70 -3.95
C GLU A 64 -1.45 -6.91 -4.55
N ALA A 65 -0.38 -6.64 -3.76
CA ALA A 65 0.83 -6.01 -4.28
C ALA A 65 1.50 -6.85 -5.36
N TRP A 66 1.50 -8.16 -5.20
CA TRP A 66 2.03 -9.07 -6.21
C TRP A 66 1.15 -9.13 -7.48
N GLU A 67 -0.16 -9.26 -7.33
CA GLU A 67 -1.09 -9.39 -8.45
C GLU A 67 -1.21 -8.11 -9.27
N GLU A 68 -1.39 -6.97 -8.60
CA GLU A 68 -1.64 -5.67 -9.24
C GLU A 68 -0.36 -4.93 -9.62
N ALA A 69 0.75 -5.13 -8.89
CA ALA A 69 1.98 -4.36 -9.10
C ALA A 69 3.23 -5.21 -9.36
N GLY A 70 3.15 -6.54 -9.28
CA GLY A 70 4.31 -7.42 -9.41
C GLY A 70 5.35 -7.23 -8.30
N ALA A 71 4.95 -6.59 -7.18
CA ALA A 71 5.85 -6.21 -6.11
C ALA A 71 5.98 -7.32 -5.06
N ARG A 72 7.21 -7.57 -4.60
CA ARG A 72 7.54 -8.47 -3.49
C ARG A 72 8.47 -7.80 -2.51
N GLY A 73 8.27 -8.06 -1.23
CA GLY A 73 9.08 -7.46 -0.18
C GLY A 73 8.66 -7.90 1.20
N THR A 74 9.04 -7.11 2.20
CA THR A 74 8.68 -7.34 3.60
C THR A 74 7.50 -6.44 3.98
N ILE A 75 6.37 -7.05 4.38
CA ILE A 75 5.18 -6.32 4.81
C ILE A 75 5.07 -6.35 6.34
N GLU A 76 4.65 -5.24 6.94
CA GLU A 76 4.37 -5.18 8.37
C GLU A 76 3.12 -5.99 8.72
N GLY A 77 3.13 -6.69 9.86
CA GLY A 77 2.01 -7.53 10.29
C GLY A 77 0.77 -6.75 10.76
N GLU A 78 0.95 -5.49 11.17
CA GLU A 78 -0.10 -4.62 11.68
C GLU A 78 -0.37 -3.47 10.71
N PRO A 79 -1.63 -3.03 10.56
CA PRO A 79 -1.94 -1.84 9.78
C PRO A 79 -1.41 -0.61 10.51
N PHE A 80 -0.78 0.30 9.76
CA PHE A 80 -0.30 1.57 10.31
C PHE A 80 -1.29 2.72 10.14
N GLY A 81 -2.35 2.51 9.36
CA GLY A 81 -3.40 3.50 9.13
C GLY A 81 -4.60 2.94 8.39
N PHE A 82 -5.60 3.79 8.22
CA PHE A 82 -6.85 3.48 7.52
C PHE A 82 -7.22 4.65 6.63
N TYR A 83 -7.82 4.36 5.48
CA TYR A 83 -8.33 5.39 4.59
C TYR A 83 -9.69 5.03 4.02
N LEU A 84 -10.39 6.03 3.51
CA LEU A 84 -11.71 5.91 2.92
C LEU A 84 -11.61 5.79 1.40
N ASP A 85 -12.42 4.93 0.82
CA ASP A 85 -12.65 4.85 -0.63
C ASP A 85 -14.11 4.53 -0.91
N THR A 86 -14.50 4.53 -2.16
CA THR A 86 -15.84 4.17 -2.59
C THR A 86 -15.80 2.91 -3.42
N LYS A 87 -16.80 2.04 -3.23
CA LYS A 87 -17.02 0.86 -4.04
C LYS A 87 -18.37 0.97 -4.76
N ARG A 88 -18.33 0.84 -6.07
CA ARG A 88 -19.54 0.69 -6.87
C ARG A 88 -19.98 -0.77 -6.88
N SER A 89 -21.24 -1.01 -6.63
CA SER A 89 -21.86 -2.31 -6.83
C SER A 89 -22.60 -2.30 -8.16
N LEU A 90 -22.23 -3.21 -9.07
CA LEU A 90 -22.92 -3.41 -10.32
C LEU A 90 -24.12 -4.34 -10.05
N GLY A 91 -25.33 -3.83 -10.07
CA GLY A 91 -26.58 -4.56 -9.88
C GLY A 91 -27.75 -3.82 -10.52
N VAL A 92 -28.98 -4.29 -10.29
CA VAL A 92 -30.22 -3.69 -10.80
C VAL A 92 -30.36 -2.20 -10.38
N SER A 93 -29.67 -1.79 -9.33
CA SER A 93 -29.49 -0.39 -8.95
C SER A 93 -28.01 -0.17 -8.64
N GLU A 94 -27.41 0.79 -9.34
CA GLU A 94 -26.02 1.18 -9.13
C GLU A 94 -25.91 1.87 -7.76
N THR A 95 -25.29 1.21 -6.79
CA THR A 95 -25.07 1.78 -5.46
C THR A 95 -23.58 2.05 -5.25
N VAL A 96 -23.28 3.25 -4.76
CA VAL A 96 -21.93 3.62 -4.30
C VAL A 96 -21.91 3.51 -2.78
N ARG A 97 -21.04 2.68 -2.24
CA ARG A 97 -20.83 2.54 -0.79
C ARG A 97 -19.45 3.04 -0.41
N GLU A 98 -19.38 3.75 0.72
CA GLU A 98 -18.12 4.08 1.36
C GLU A 98 -17.55 2.82 2.03
N ILE A 99 -16.25 2.61 1.85
CA ILE A 99 -15.52 1.51 2.46
C ILE A 99 -14.28 2.03 3.18
N ILE A 100 -13.87 1.32 4.22
CA ILE A 100 -12.64 1.57 4.94
C ILE A 100 -11.62 0.52 4.53
N ILE A 101 -10.40 0.97 4.27
CA ILE A 101 -9.29 0.15 3.83
C ILE A 101 -8.18 0.23 4.87
N ALA A 102 -7.71 -0.93 5.34
CA ALA A 102 -6.55 -1.01 6.22
C ALA A 102 -5.27 -0.97 5.40
N ALA A 103 -4.35 -0.07 5.76
CA ALA A 103 -3.10 0.17 5.08
C ALA A 103 -1.93 -0.51 5.80
N TYR A 104 -1.20 -1.37 5.09
CA TYR A 104 -0.03 -2.09 5.56
C TYR A 104 1.22 -1.58 4.85
N LEU A 105 2.27 -1.25 5.60
CA LEU A 105 3.53 -0.76 5.03
C LEU A 105 4.34 -1.94 4.48
N MET A 106 4.83 -1.83 3.25
CA MET A 106 5.60 -2.87 2.57
C MET A 106 6.88 -2.32 1.95
N ASP A 107 8.03 -2.78 2.47
CA ASP A 107 9.34 -2.52 1.87
C ASP A 107 9.55 -3.44 0.67
N VAL A 108 9.64 -2.87 -0.53
CA VAL A 108 9.71 -3.63 -1.79
C VAL A 108 11.15 -3.95 -2.13
N HIS A 109 11.46 -5.24 -2.25
CA HIS A 109 12.79 -5.74 -2.60
C HIS A 109 12.93 -6.06 -4.10
N SER A 110 11.82 -6.39 -4.76
CA SER A 110 11.78 -6.66 -6.20
C SER A 110 10.42 -6.33 -6.78
N ALA A 111 10.41 -5.93 -8.05
CA ALA A 111 9.19 -5.74 -8.81
C ALA A 111 9.37 -6.30 -10.24
N VAL A 112 8.36 -7.01 -10.70
CA VAL A 112 8.30 -7.60 -12.05
C VAL A 112 7.01 -7.17 -12.73
N VAL A 113 6.78 -7.62 -13.94
CA VAL A 113 5.51 -7.38 -14.64
C VAL A 113 4.36 -7.95 -13.81
N PRO A 114 3.31 -7.16 -13.51
CA PRO A 114 2.17 -7.61 -12.71
C PRO A 114 1.37 -8.72 -13.41
N GLN A 115 0.69 -9.53 -12.63
CA GLN A 115 -0.20 -10.56 -13.16
C GLN A 115 -1.45 -9.94 -13.81
N GLU A 116 -1.97 -8.86 -13.23
CA GLU A 116 -3.10 -8.13 -13.78
C GLU A 116 -2.64 -7.10 -14.81
N SER A 117 -3.15 -7.20 -16.03
CA SER A 117 -2.87 -6.24 -17.10
C SER A 117 -3.58 -4.90 -16.85
N GLY A 118 -3.00 -3.80 -17.39
CA GLY A 118 -3.62 -2.47 -17.34
C GLY A 118 -3.47 -1.73 -16.02
N ARG A 119 -2.75 -2.27 -15.05
CA ARG A 119 -2.55 -1.64 -13.73
C ARG A 119 -1.49 -0.53 -13.74
N ASN A 120 -0.57 -0.52 -14.71
CA ASN A 120 0.47 0.50 -14.88
C ASN A 120 1.24 0.84 -13.58
N PRO A 121 1.85 -0.11 -12.88
CA PRO A 121 2.55 0.17 -11.63
C PRO A 121 3.64 1.22 -11.86
N SER A 122 3.63 2.28 -11.05
CA SER A 122 4.54 3.41 -11.19
C SER A 122 4.99 3.94 -9.84
N TRP A 123 6.25 4.35 -9.77
CA TRP A 123 6.88 4.88 -8.56
C TRP A 123 6.80 6.41 -8.52
N PHE A 124 6.43 6.96 -7.38
CA PHE A 124 6.26 8.38 -7.18
C PHE A 124 6.89 8.85 -5.86
N ALA A 125 7.56 9.98 -5.90
CA ALA A 125 7.96 10.69 -4.67
C ALA A 125 6.72 11.05 -3.83
N PRO A 126 6.84 11.24 -2.50
CA PRO A 126 5.68 11.41 -1.60
C PRO A 126 4.69 12.49 -2.03
N GLN A 127 5.16 13.66 -2.46
CA GLN A 127 4.28 14.75 -2.88
C GLN A 127 3.55 14.43 -4.19
N GLU A 128 4.24 13.81 -5.14
CA GLU A 128 3.62 13.38 -6.40
C GLU A 128 2.64 12.23 -6.15
N ALA A 129 2.95 11.27 -5.25
CA ALA A 129 2.02 10.22 -4.86
C ALA A 129 0.72 10.82 -4.28
N LYS A 130 0.82 11.82 -3.38
CA LYS A 130 -0.37 12.53 -2.86
C LYS A 130 -1.16 13.18 -3.98
N ARG A 131 -0.51 13.89 -4.89
CA ARG A 131 -1.17 14.54 -6.03
C ARG A 131 -1.92 13.50 -6.88
N ARG A 132 -1.27 12.40 -7.25
CA ARG A 132 -1.88 11.31 -8.04
C ARG A 132 -3.06 10.65 -7.32
N LEU A 133 -2.91 10.37 -6.04
CA LEU A 133 -3.98 9.80 -5.22
C LEU A 133 -5.18 10.74 -5.06
N GLY A 134 -4.96 12.05 -5.12
CA GLY A 134 -6.02 13.07 -5.06
C GLY A 134 -6.78 13.28 -6.36
N GLU A 135 -6.21 12.88 -7.51
CA GLU A 135 -6.84 13.09 -8.82
C GLU A 135 -8.24 12.44 -8.89
N SER A 136 -9.22 13.21 -9.35
CA SER A 136 -10.61 12.74 -9.54
C SER A 136 -11.29 12.16 -8.28
N ARG A 137 -10.85 12.59 -7.08
CA ARG A 137 -11.50 12.25 -5.81
C ARG A 137 -12.02 13.48 -5.10
N ALA A 138 -13.14 13.33 -4.37
CA ALA A 138 -13.59 14.35 -3.45
C ALA A 138 -12.60 14.51 -2.29
N SER A 139 -12.49 15.73 -1.73
CA SER A 139 -11.53 16.09 -0.66
C SER A 139 -11.52 15.10 0.50
N LYS A 140 -12.71 14.65 0.93
CA LYS A 140 -12.87 13.66 2.00
C LYS A 140 -12.01 12.40 1.79
N TYR A 141 -11.94 11.88 0.57
CA TYR A 141 -11.19 10.65 0.26
C TYR A 141 -9.70 10.96 0.02
N SER A 142 -9.40 12.04 -0.70
CA SER A 142 -8.02 12.43 -0.95
C SER A 142 -7.28 12.79 0.34
N GLU A 143 -7.91 13.45 1.28
CA GLU A 143 -7.32 13.77 2.59
C GLU A 143 -6.91 12.54 3.40
N THR A 144 -7.74 11.49 3.40
CA THR A 144 -7.38 10.25 4.10
C THR A 144 -6.20 9.55 3.44
N LEU A 145 -6.11 9.54 2.10
CA LEU A 145 -4.98 8.99 1.35
C LEU A 145 -3.70 9.81 1.56
N HIS A 146 -3.80 11.15 1.61
CA HIS A 146 -2.65 12.01 1.92
C HIS A 146 -2.08 11.73 3.31
N LYS A 147 -2.94 11.53 4.31
CA LYS A 147 -2.54 11.14 5.66
C LYS A 147 -1.80 9.81 5.68
N ILE A 148 -2.20 8.84 4.85
CA ILE A 148 -1.48 7.57 4.71
C ILE A 148 -0.07 7.78 4.16
N VAL A 149 0.10 8.60 3.11
CA VAL A 149 1.43 8.89 2.56
C VAL A 149 2.31 9.60 3.60
N ASP A 150 1.76 10.58 4.32
CA ASP A 150 2.50 11.32 5.34
C ASP A 150 2.91 10.40 6.52
N ALA A 151 1.99 9.57 7.01
CA ALA A 151 2.26 8.60 8.08
C ALA A 151 3.30 7.56 7.66
N ALA A 152 3.22 7.04 6.43
CA ALA A 152 4.19 6.12 5.88
C ALA A 152 5.59 6.76 5.78
N THR A 153 5.66 7.98 5.24
CA THR A 153 6.93 8.72 5.11
C THR A 153 7.58 8.94 6.47
N GLN A 154 6.81 9.36 7.47
CA GLN A 154 7.30 9.55 8.83
C GLN A 154 7.79 8.22 9.45
N ARG A 155 7.03 7.14 9.26
CA ARG A 155 7.38 5.81 9.79
C ARG A 155 8.67 5.28 9.18
N ILE A 156 8.85 5.43 7.87
CA ILE A 156 10.07 5.05 7.15
C ILE A 156 11.27 5.88 7.64
N SER A 157 11.10 7.19 7.79
CA SER A 157 12.18 8.08 8.27
C SER A 157 12.61 7.81 9.71
N ASN A 158 11.71 7.32 10.55
CA ASN A 158 11.96 6.99 11.95
C ASN A 158 12.47 5.55 12.16
N ALA A 159 12.45 4.71 11.10
CA ALA A 159 13.00 3.37 11.18
C ALA A 159 14.52 3.42 11.41
N PRO A 160 15.08 2.62 12.34
CA PRO A 160 16.52 2.58 12.52
C PRO A 160 17.17 2.14 11.20
N SER A 161 18.16 2.91 10.72
CA SER A 161 18.94 2.54 9.53
C SER A 161 19.58 1.18 9.77
N ILE A 162 19.05 0.14 9.13
CA ILE A 162 19.75 -1.13 9.02
C ILE A 162 20.86 -0.90 8.01
N ALA A 163 22.07 -0.59 8.53
CA ALA A 163 23.26 -0.51 7.70
C ALA A 163 23.48 -1.89 7.08
N TYR A 164 23.19 -2.03 5.79
CA TYR A 164 23.66 -3.19 5.04
C TYR A 164 25.18 -3.17 5.04
N PRO A 165 25.84 -4.24 5.51
CA PRO A 165 27.29 -4.30 5.41
C PRO A 165 27.68 -4.23 3.92
N SER A 166 28.42 -3.17 3.58
CA SER A 166 29.00 -3.02 2.25
C SER A 166 29.81 -4.28 1.92
N LYS A 167 29.45 -4.99 0.85
CA LYS A 167 30.27 -6.08 0.31
C LYS A 167 31.61 -5.48 -0.10
N GLN A 168 32.62 -5.62 0.77
CA GLN A 168 34.00 -5.39 0.40
C GLN A 168 34.37 -6.44 -0.65
N HIS A 169 34.60 -5.97 -1.88
CA HIS A 169 35.26 -6.76 -2.90
C HIS A 169 36.71 -6.97 -2.45
N SER A 170 36.96 -8.12 -1.84
CA SER A 170 38.33 -8.59 -1.64
C SER A 170 38.89 -9.00 -3.00
N MET A 171 39.61 -8.09 -3.64
CA MET A 171 40.54 -8.47 -4.71
C MET A 171 41.74 -9.17 -4.09
N ALA A 172 41.69 -10.48 -3.99
CA ALA A 172 42.88 -11.29 -3.74
C ALA A 172 43.74 -11.27 -4.99
N HIS A 173 44.89 -10.61 -4.91
CA HIS A 173 45.97 -10.72 -5.86
C HIS A 173 46.50 -12.14 -5.79
N LEU A 174 46.39 -12.89 -6.88
CA LEU A 174 47.19 -14.08 -7.13
C LEU A 174 48.47 -13.62 -7.83
N ARG A 175 49.57 -13.84 -7.15
CA ARG A 175 50.91 -13.96 -7.76
C ARG A 175 51.18 -15.40 -8.17
#